data_0328bb66737e853ef60dcff5cc201b30
#
_entry.id   0328bb66737e853ef60dcff5cc201b30
#
_cell.length_a   1.000
_cell.length_b   1.000
_cell.length_c   1.000
_cell.angle_alpha   90.00
_cell.angle_beta   90.00
_cell.angle_gamma   90.00
#
_symmetry.space_group_name_H-M   'P 1'
#
loop_
_entity.id
_entity.type
_entity.pdbx_description
1 polymer ?
#
loop_
_entity_poly.entity_id
_entity_poly.type
_entity_poly.pdbx_seq_one_letter_code
_entity_poly.pdbx_strand_id
1 'polypeptide(L)'
;LAAPNVVNVSVQSLVLIADGWFVGRLGTAELAALALVFPAQTTLQMMSAGAMGGGVASSVARALGSDDRGKAEDAAAHALAIAAAMTVLFAIVFVGFGRPLFGALGGSGAALEGAVAFSTVMFLGCGAHWLANTLASILRGTGDMHSPGVALITMAILQIPLSGALTLGWAGFPNLGVAGPAAAAVIS
;
A
#
# COMPACT_ATOMS: atom_id res chain seq x y z
N LEU A 1 -20.91 5.69 -11.73
CA LEU A 1 -19.44 5.52 -11.81
C LEU A 1 -18.66 6.36 -10.79
N ALA A 2 -19.20 7.46 -10.26
CA ALA A 2 -18.52 8.32 -9.28
C ALA A 2 -18.55 7.75 -7.85
N ALA A 3 -19.63 7.12 -7.43
CA ALA A 3 -19.82 6.65 -6.06
C ALA A 3 -18.74 5.66 -5.56
N PRO A 4 -18.33 4.62 -6.33
CA PRO A 4 -17.26 3.72 -5.88
C PRO A 4 -15.90 4.41 -5.69
N ASN A 5 -15.58 5.40 -6.54
CA ASN A 5 -14.34 6.16 -6.41
C ASN A 5 -14.34 7.06 -5.16
N VAL A 6 -15.47 7.70 -4.86
CA VAL A 6 -15.62 8.52 -3.64
C VAL A 6 -15.44 7.64 -2.39
N VAL A 7 -16.06 6.47 -2.36
CA VAL A 7 -15.89 5.51 -1.25
C VAL A 7 -14.44 5.11 -1.10
N ASN A 8 -13.76 4.76 -2.21
CA ASN A 8 -12.35 4.38 -2.21
C ASN A 8 -11.45 5.47 -1.60
N VAL A 9 -11.58 6.70 -2.08
CA VAL A 9 -10.79 7.84 -1.59
C VAL A 9 -11.10 8.13 -0.12
N SER A 10 -12.39 8.05 0.27
CA SER A 10 -12.79 8.27 1.66
C SER A 10 -12.22 7.23 2.60
N VAL A 11 -12.26 5.94 2.22
CA VAL A 11 -11.70 4.85 3.03
C VAL A 11 -10.18 4.99 3.17
N GLN A 12 -9.47 5.29 2.10
CA GLN A 12 -8.02 5.51 2.15
C GLN A 12 -7.65 6.73 3.02
N SER A 13 -8.44 7.81 2.93
CA SER A 13 -8.24 8.99 3.78
C SER A 13 -8.46 8.67 5.26
N LEU A 14 -9.48 7.87 5.59
CA LEU A 14 -9.74 7.45 6.97
C LEU A 14 -8.59 6.61 7.54
N VAL A 15 -8.04 5.69 6.76
CA VAL A 15 -6.87 4.89 7.16
C VAL A 15 -5.68 5.81 7.43
N LEU A 16 -5.38 6.74 6.52
CA LEU A 16 -4.26 7.69 6.67
C LEU A 16 -4.42 8.57 7.91
N ILE A 17 -5.62 9.07 8.18
CA ILE A 17 -5.92 9.89 9.36
C ILE A 17 -5.75 9.05 10.64
N ALA A 18 -6.25 7.81 10.65
CA ALA A 18 -6.13 6.91 11.78
C ALA A 18 -4.66 6.58 12.08
N ASP A 19 -3.88 6.23 11.07
CA ASP A 19 -2.45 5.95 11.21
C ASP A 19 -1.69 7.17 11.73
N GLY A 20 -1.97 8.36 11.18
CA GLY A 20 -1.39 9.61 11.66
C GLY A 20 -1.76 9.92 13.12
N TRP A 21 -3.00 9.62 13.51
CA TRP A 21 -3.44 9.81 14.89
C TRP A 21 -2.77 8.85 15.88
N PHE A 22 -2.64 7.56 15.52
CA PHE A 22 -1.97 6.58 16.36
C PHE A 22 -0.48 6.91 16.51
N VAL A 23 0.22 7.21 15.41
CA VAL A 23 1.64 7.59 15.43
C VAL A 23 1.86 8.92 16.13
N GLY A 24 0.95 9.88 15.97
CA GLY A 24 1.01 11.17 16.67
C GLY A 24 0.95 11.07 18.19
N ARG A 25 0.37 9.97 18.72
CA ARG A 25 0.38 9.69 20.16
C ARG A 25 1.73 9.20 20.69
N LEU A 26 2.62 8.74 19.82
CA LEU A 26 3.96 8.30 20.22
C LEU A 26 4.89 9.52 20.42
N GLY A 27 4.76 10.54 19.58
CA GLY A 27 5.57 11.75 19.67
C GLY A 27 5.77 12.45 18.33
N THR A 28 6.46 13.59 18.40
CA THR A 28 6.74 14.42 17.21
C THR A 28 7.80 13.80 16.30
N ALA A 29 8.74 13.06 16.84
CA ALA A 29 9.79 12.41 16.07
C ALA A 29 9.21 11.27 15.22
N GLU A 30 8.27 10.49 15.76
CA GLU A 30 7.56 9.41 15.08
C GLU A 30 6.65 9.96 13.98
N LEU A 31 5.99 11.09 14.23
CA LEU A 31 5.19 11.77 13.23
C LEU A 31 6.05 12.32 12.08
N ALA A 32 7.23 12.85 12.40
CA ALA A 32 8.22 13.27 11.39
C ALA A 32 8.75 12.08 10.58
N ALA A 33 8.95 10.92 11.21
CA ALA A 33 9.32 9.69 10.53
C ALA A 33 8.26 9.27 9.49
N LEU A 34 6.98 9.30 9.86
CA LEU A 34 5.87 9.01 8.94
C LEU A 34 5.85 9.98 7.75
N ALA A 35 6.07 11.29 8.02
CA ALA A 35 6.13 12.31 6.97
C ALA A 35 7.28 12.08 5.98
N LEU A 36 8.44 11.59 6.43
CA LEU A 36 9.58 11.25 5.58
C LEU A 36 9.28 10.07 4.64
N VAL A 37 8.49 9.09 5.09
CA VAL A 37 8.14 7.91 4.27
C VAL A 37 6.97 8.18 3.35
N PHE A 38 6.13 9.16 3.63
CA PHE A 38 4.90 9.47 2.88
C PHE A 38 5.11 9.61 1.36
N PRO A 39 6.14 10.28 0.84
CA PRO A 39 6.38 10.36 -0.61
C PRO A 39 6.63 8.98 -1.24
N ALA A 40 7.38 8.11 -0.55
CA ALA A 40 7.66 6.75 -1.03
C ALA A 40 6.39 5.89 -1.04
N GLN A 41 5.58 5.99 0.00
CA GLN A 41 4.28 5.30 0.11
C GLN A 41 3.31 5.76 -0.98
N THR A 42 3.23 7.07 -1.22
CA THR A 42 2.38 7.64 -2.27
C THR A 42 2.85 7.19 -3.65
N THR A 43 4.16 7.12 -3.89
CA THR A 43 4.72 6.62 -5.14
C THR A 43 4.35 5.15 -5.37
N LEU A 44 4.47 4.29 -4.35
CA LEU A 44 4.04 2.90 -4.40
C LEU A 44 2.56 2.80 -4.80
N GLN A 45 1.70 3.58 -4.14
CA GLN A 45 0.26 3.59 -4.40
C GLN A 45 -0.08 4.09 -5.82
N MET A 46 0.52 5.19 -6.25
CA MET A 46 0.28 5.74 -7.59
C MET A 46 0.78 4.81 -8.69
N MET A 47 1.90 4.14 -8.50
CA MET A 47 2.41 3.19 -9.48
C MET A 47 1.57 1.92 -9.54
N SER A 48 1.23 1.31 -8.40
CA SER A 48 0.53 0.03 -8.35
C SER A 48 -0.95 0.15 -8.75
N ALA A 49 -1.69 1.06 -8.14
CA ALA A 49 -3.13 1.22 -8.38
C ALA A 49 -3.45 2.20 -9.51
N GLY A 50 -2.65 3.27 -9.66
CA GLY A 50 -2.87 4.31 -10.66
C GLY A 50 -2.37 3.91 -12.05
N ALA A 51 -1.08 4.08 -12.30
CA ALA A 51 -0.51 3.92 -13.65
C ALA A 51 -0.62 2.49 -14.15
N MET A 52 -0.12 1.52 -13.37
CA MET A 52 -0.14 0.12 -13.76
C MET A 52 -1.56 -0.46 -13.69
N GLY A 53 -2.29 -0.17 -12.61
CA GLY A 53 -3.65 -0.69 -12.43
C GLY A 53 -4.62 -0.28 -13.53
N GLY A 54 -4.56 0.98 -13.98
CA GLY A 54 -5.36 1.47 -15.12
C GLY A 54 -5.00 0.79 -16.44
N GLY A 55 -3.70 0.59 -16.69
CA GLY A 55 -3.18 -0.13 -17.86
C GLY A 55 -3.65 -1.58 -17.89
N VAL A 56 -3.54 -2.30 -16.77
CA VAL A 56 -3.99 -3.70 -16.63
C VAL A 56 -5.48 -3.82 -16.88
N ALA A 57 -6.30 -3.03 -16.18
CA ALA A 57 -7.75 -3.07 -16.32
C ALA A 57 -8.19 -2.79 -17.78
N SER A 58 -7.59 -1.80 -18.43
CA SER A 58 -7.91 -1.47 -19.82
C SER A 58 -7.45 -2.55 -20.82
N SER A 59 -6.33 -3.22 -20.58
CA SER A 59 -5.83 -4.29 -21.44
C SER A 59 -6.71 -5.54 -21.34
N VAL A 60 -7.08 -5.94 -20.13
CA VAL A 60 -8.00 -7.06 -19.88
C VAL A 60 -9.36 -6.77 -20.48
N ALA A 61 -9.92 -5.57 -20.27
CA ALA A 61 -11.24 -5.20 -20.81
C ALA A 61 -11.26 -5.21 -22.34
N ARG A 62 -10.20 -4.70 -23.00
CA ARG A 62 -10.10 -4.74 -24.49
C ARG A 62 -9.99 -6.16 -25.02
N ALA A 63 -9.21 -7.02 -24.37
CA ALA A 63 -9.05 -8.41 -24.79
C ALA A 63 -10.38 -9.18 -24.68
N LEU A 64 -11.08 -9.02 -23.55
CA LEU A 64 -12.41 -9.63 -23.36
C LEU A 64 -13.46 -9.06 -24.32
N GLY A 65 -13.42 -7.75 -24.60
CA GLY A 65 -14.31 -7.11 -25.56
C GLY A 65 -14.10 -7.55 -27.01
N SER A 66 -12.91 -8.08 -27.34
CA SER A 66 -12.61 -8.72 -28.64
C SER A 66 -12.81 -10.25 -28.63
N ASP A 67 -13.42 -10.81 -27.59
CA ASP A 67 -13.62 -12.24 -27.36
C ASP A 67 -12.32 -13.07 -27.38
N ASP A 68 -11.18 -12.44 -27.06
CA ASP A 68 -9.86 -13.07 -27.02
C ASP A 68 -9.44 -13.31 -25.54
N ARG A 69 -9.90 -14.43 -24.99
CA ARG A 69 -9.57 -14.83 -23.62
C ARG A 69 -8.07 -15.10 -23.43
N GLY A 70 -7.39 -15.61 -24.45
CA GLY A 70 -5.96 -15.86 -24.39
C GLY A 70 -5.16 -14.56 -24.14
N LYS A 71 -5.49 -13.49 -24.88
CA LYS A 71 -4.87 -12.17 -24.63
C LYS A 71 -5.22 -11.60 -23.25
N ALA A 72 -6.39 -11.86 -22.71
CA ALA A 72 -6.73 -11.41 -21.37
C ALA A 72 -5.91 -12.15 -20.30
N GLU A 73 -5.71 -13.46 -20.44
CA GLU A 73 -4.88 -14.27 -19.57
C GLU A 73 -3.40 -13.84 -19.66
N ASP A 74 -2.89 -13.59 -20.86
CA ASP A 74 -1.53 -13.08 -21.09
C ASP A 74 -1.33 -11.70 -20.42
N ALA A 75 -2.30 -10.80 -20.57
CA ALA A 75 -2.25 -9.49 -19.94
C ALA A 75 -2.23 -9.60 -18.40
N ALA A 76 -3.01 -10.52 -17.82
CA ALA A 76 -3.01 -10.79 -16.38
C ALA A 76 -1.67 -11.39 -15.92
N ALA A 77 -1.12 -12.35 -16.64
CA ALA A 77 0.17 -12.97 -16.34
C ALA A 77 1.31 -11.95 -16.38
N HIS A 78 1.37 -11.11 -17.41
CA HIS A 78 2.34 -10.02 -17.51
C HIS A 78 2.20 -9.01 -16.37
N ALA A 79 0.96 -8.65 -15.99
CA ALA A 79 0.72 -7.76 -14.87
C ALA A 79 1.25 -8.33 -13.55
N LEU A 80 1.05 -9.62 -13.28
CA LEU A 80 1.59 -10.29 -12.10
C LEU A 80 3.12 -10.36 -12.12
N ALA A 81 3.73 -10.61 -13.28
CA ALA A 81 5.19 -10.60 -13.42
C ALA A 81 5.77 -9.20 -13.15
N ILE A 82 5.14 -8.15 -13.67
CA ILE A 82 5.54 -6.76 -13.40
C ILE A 82 5.37 -6.44 -11.89
N ALA A 83 4.27 -6.86 -11.28
CA ALA A 83 4.04 -6.65 -9.84
C ALA A 83 5.13 -7.32 -9.01
N ALA A 84 5.56 -8.54 -9.35
CA ALA A 84 6.66 -9.23 -8.69
C ALA A 84 7.98 -8.48 -8.87
N ALA A 85 8.31 -8.04 -10.09
CA ALA A 85 9.51 -7.27 -10.38
C ALA A 85 9.55 -5.94 -9.62
N MET A 86 8.42 -5.22 -9.56
CA MET A 86 8.27 -3.98 -8.80
C MET A 86 8.38 -4.20 -7.29
N THR A 87 7.84 -5.30 -6.77
CA THR A 87 8.02 -5.69 -5.37
C THR A 87 9.51 -5.80 -5.02
N VAL A 88 10.27 -6.53 -5.83
CA VAL A 88 11.72 -6.69 -5.63
C VAL A 88 12.44 -5.35 -5.75
N LEU A 89 12.11 -4.55 -6.76
CA LEU A 89 12.70 -3.22 -6.96
C LEU A 89 12.49 -2.31 -5.75
N PHE A 90 11.23 -2.19 -5.27
CA PHE A 90 10.91 -1.36 -4.12
C PHE A 90 11.58 -1.87 -2.83
N ALA A 91 11.60 -3.19 -2.62
CA ALA A 91 12.31 -3.78 -1.48
C ALA A 91 13.81 -3.44 -1.53
N ILE A 92 14.48 -3.63 -2.67
CA ILE A 92 15.91 -3.28 -2.81
C ILE A 92 16.14 -1.80 -2.54
N VAL A 93 15.35 -0.92 -3.14
CA VAL A 93 15.53 0.53 -3.02
C VAL A 93 15.30 1.01 -1.58
N PHE A 94 14.17 0.66 -0.98
CA PHE A 94 13.76 1.24 0.31
C PHE A 94 14.27 0.46 1.52
N VAL A 95 14.53 -0.83 1.40
CA VAL A 95 15.18 -1.59 2.48
C VAL A 95 16.71 -1.47 2.37
N GLY A 96 17.26 -1.57 1.16
CA GLY A 96 18.71 -1.48 0.95
C GLY A 96 19.27 -0.06 1.05
N PHE A 97 18.54 0.92 0.54
CA PHE A 97 18.98 2.32 0.46
C PHE A 97 18.10 3.29 1.25
N GLY A 98 17.16 2.80 2.08
CA GLY A 98 16.23 3.65 2.82
C GLY A 98 16.93 4.70 3.71
N ARG A 99 17.97 4.30 4.45
CA ARG A 99 18.70 5.22 5.33
C ARG A 99 19.34 6.41 4.59
N PRO A 100 20.13 6.24 3.53
CA PRO A 100 20.65 7.37 2.75
C PRO A 100 19.55 8.18 2.06
N LEU A 101 18.47 7.54 1.58
CA LEU A 101 17.36 8.23 0.94
C LEU A 101 16.63 9.16 1.92
N PHE A 102 16.23 8.65 3.08
CA PHE A 102 15.54 9.47 4.08
C PHE A 102 16.46 10.49 4.73
N GLY A 103 17.76 10.20 4.85
CA GLY A 103 18.76 11.17 5.26
C GLY A 103 18.89 12.35 4.28
N ALA A 104 18.89 12.07 2.97
CA ALA A 104 18.92 13.09 1.93
C ALA A 104 17.63 13.95 1.90
N LEU A 105 16.49 13.41 2.36
CA LEU A 105 15.23 14.14 2.55
C LEU A 105 15.20 14.97 3.83
N GLY A 106 16.32 15.06 4.57
CA GLY A 106 16.43 15.85 5.79
C GLY A 106 16.14 15.07 7.08
N GLY A 107 15.95 13.75 7.00
CA GLY A 107 15.77 12.92 8.18
C GLY A 107 17.04 12.85 9.03
N SER A 108 16.88 12.99 10.34
CA SER A 108 17.98 12.91 11.31
C SER A 108 17.49 12.36 12.66
N GLY A 109 18.41 11.84 13.47
CA GLY A 109 18.10 11.33 14.81
C GLY A 109 16.96 10.31 14.84
N ALA A 110 16.07 10.43 15.81
CA ALA A 110 14.94 9.51 16.02
C ALA A 110 13.97 9.45 14.84
N ALA A 111 13.76 10.58 14.13
CA ALA A 111 12.88 10.61 12.96
C ALA A 111 13.43 9.76 11.80
N LEU A 112 14.75 9.77 11.57
CA LEU A 112 15.38 8.93 10.56
C LEU A 112 15.29 7.45 10.93
N GLU A 113 15.58 7.10 12.18
CA GLU A 113 15.47 5.71 12.65
C GLU A 113 14.03 5.17 12.53
N GLY A 114 13.05 5.98 12.92
CA GLY A 114 11.64 5.67 12.76
C GLY A 114 11.23 5.49 11.29
N ALA A 115 11.70 6.36 10.40
CA ALA A 115 11.44 6.26 8.96
C ALA A 115 12.03 4.97 8.36
N VAL A 116 13.25 4.61 8.74
CA VAL A 116 13.89 3.35 8.31
C VAL A 116 13.14 2.14 8.84
N ALA A 117 12.75 2.13 10.13
CA ALA A 117 11.98 1.04 10.72
C ALA A 117 10.63 0.85 10.02
N PHE A 118 9.86 1.92 9.84
CA PHE A 118 8.58 1.90 9.12
C PHE A 118 8.74 1.40 7.69
N SER A 119 9.69 2.00 6.94
CA SER A 119 9.89 1.65 5.53
C SER A 119 10.36 0.21 5.34
N THR A 120 11.20 -0.30 6.24
CA THR A 120 11.65 -1.69 6.18
C THR A 120 10.49 -2.66 6.27
N VAL A 121 9.59 -2.48 7.26
CA VAL A 121 8.41 -3.33 7.41
C VAL A 121 7.49 -3.21 6.20
N MET A 122 7.20 -1.97 5.78
CA MET A 122 6.29 -1.70 4.68
C MET A 122 6.80 -2.27 3.35
N PHE A 123 8.07 -2.03 3.02
CA PHE A 123 8.60 -2.42 1.71
C PHE A 123 9.05 -3.89 1.63
N LEU A 124 9.31 -4.56 2.75
CA LEU A 124 9.40 -6.02 2.80
C LEU A 124 8.03 -6.67 2.51
N GLY A 125 6.96 -6.06 2.99
CA GLY A 125 5.59 -6.54 2.77
C GLY A 125 4.90 -5.97 1.52
N CYS A 126 5.53 -5.10 0.75
CA CYS A 126 4.88 -4.40 -0.38
C CYS A 126 4.40 -5.34 -1.49
N GLY A 127 4.89 -6.60 -1.52
CA GLY A 127 4.41 -7.61 -2.45
C GLY A 127 2.92 -7.92 -2.30
N ALA A 128 2.41 -7.97 -1.08
CA ALA A 128 0.99 -8.12 -0.81
C ALA A 128 0.19 -6.95 -1.41
N HIS A 129 0.68 -5.73 -1.21
CA HIS A 129 0.06 -4.51 -1.76
C HIS A 129 0.05 -4.49 -3.30
N TRP A 130 1.18 -4.84 -3.94
CA TRP A 130 1.27 -4.97 -5.40
C TRP A 130 0.31 -6.03 -5.92
N LEU A 131 0.28 -7.20 -5.29
CA LEU A 131 -0.60 -8.31 -5.68
C LEU A 131 -2.07 -7.91 -5.55
N ALA A 132 -2.48 -7.34 -4.42
CA ALA A 132 -3.85 -6.91 -4.19
C ALA A 132 -4.32 -5.88 -5.23
N ASN A 133 -3.51 -4.85 -5.52
CA ASN A 133 -3.84 -3.84 -6.53
C ASN A 133 -3.90 -4.42 -7.96
N THR A 134 -3.00 -5.36 -8.28
CA THR A 134 -2.98 -6.03 -9.59
C THR A 134 -4.22 -6.90 -9.77
N LEU A 135 -4.57 -7.73 -8.78
CA LEU A 135 -5.78 -8.56 -8.80
C LEU A 135 -7.05 -7.71 -8.87
N ALA A 136 -7.12 -6.64 -8.08
CA ALA A 136 -8.23 -5.69 -8.14
C ALA A 136 -8.35 -5.03 -9.53
N SER A 137 -7.23 -4.78 -10.21
CA SER A 137 -7.22 -4.19 -11.56
C SER A 137 -7.66 -5.19 -12.63
N ILE A 138 -7.25 -6.47 -12.50
CA ILE A 138 -7.74 -7.55 -13.35
C ILE A 138 -9.26 -7.69 -13.20
N LEU A 139 -9.78 -7.74 -11.96
CA LEU A 139 -11.21 -7.82 -11.69
C LEU A 139 -11.98 -6.63 -12.29
N ARG A 140 -11.45 -5.40 -12.12
CA ARG A 140 -12.05 -4.23 -12.79
C ARG A 140 -12.07 -4.36 -14.31
N GLY A 141 -11.04 -4.97 -14.90
CA GLY A 141 -10.97 -5.25 -16.33
C GLY A 141 -12.00 -6.26 -16.81
N THR A 142 -12.44 -7.19 -15.96
CA THR A 142 -13.55 -8.12 -16.26
C THR A 142 -14.93 -7.49 -16.06
N GLY A 143 -15.01 -6.24 -15.58
CA GLY A 143 -16.26 -5.54 -15.25
C GLY A 143 -16.72 -5.71 -13.81
N ASP A 144 -16.01 -6.51 -13.00
CA ASP A 144 -16.31 -6.64 -11.57
C ASP A 144 -15.73 -5.45 -10.79
N MET A 145 -16.59 -4.49 -10.49
CA MET A 145 -16.26 -3.34 -9.63
C MET A 145 -16.63 -3.56 -8.16
N HIS A 146 -17.43 -4.58 -7.88
CA HIS A 146 -17.95 -4.84 -6.53
C HIS A 146 -16.89 -5.52 -5.65
N SER A 147 -16.28 -6.60 -6.16
CA SER A 147 -15.31 -7.40 -5.39
C SER A 147 -14.10 -6.59 -4.92
N PRO A 148 -13.42 -5.77 -5.76
CA PRO A 148 -12.35 -4.88 -5.30
C PRO A 148 -12.82 -3.86 -4.25
N GLY A 149 -14.04 -3.34 -4.38
CA GLY A 149 -14.61 -2.40 -3.41
C GLY A 149 -14.85 -3.03 -2.04
N VAL A 150 -15.43 -4.24 -2.01
CA VAL A 150 -15.64 -4.99 -0.76
C VAL A 150 -14.32 -5.35 -0.11
N ALA A 151 -13.33 -5.82 -0.89
CA ALA A 151 -12.01 -6.14 -0.39
C ALA A 151 -11.35 -4.92 0.29
N LEU A 152 -11.38 -3.75 -0.36
CA LEU A 152 -10.82 -2.52 0.20
C LEU A 152 -11.49 -2.13 1.54
N ILE A 153 -12.81 -2.20 1.62
CA ILE A 153 -13.54 -1.86 2.85
C ILE A 153 -13.17 -2.85 3.96
N THR A 154 -13.11 -4.15 3.63
CA THR A 154 -12.74 -5.19 4.58
C THR A 154 -11.31 -4.99 5.10
N MET A 155 -10.37 -4.72 4.20
CA MET A 155 -8.98 -4.39 4.59
C MET A 155 -8.94 -3.19 5.52
N ALA A 156 -9.65 -2.11 5.23
CA ALA A 156 -9.66 -0.90 6.08
C ALA A 156 -10.26 -1.17 7.47
N ILE A 157 -11.34 -1.96 7.54
CA ILE A 157 -11.96 -2.36 8.81
C ILE A 157 -10.98 -3.17 9.68
N LEU A 158 -10.15 -3.99 9.07
CA LEU A 158 -9.13 -4.79 9.76
C LEU A 158 -7.90 -3.93 10.09
N GLN A 159 -7.44 -3.13 9.12
CA GLN A 159 -6.22 -2.34 9.24
C GLN A 159 -6.29 -1.30 10.35
N ILE A 160 -7.38 -0.54 10.47
CA ILE A 160 -7.46 0.56 11.44
C ILE A 160 -7.31 0.06 12.90
N PRO A 161 -8.08 -0.95 13.38
CA PRO A 161 -7.89 -1.48 14.74
C PRO A 161 -6.52 -2.14 14.93
N LEU A 162 -6.04 -2.86 13.91
CA LEU A 162 -4.75 -3.54 13.95
C LEU A 162 -3.59 -2.54 13.99
N SER A 163 -3.69 -1.44 13.24
CA SER A 163 -2.74 -0.33 13.28
C SER A 163 -2.64 0.27 14.68
N GLY A 164 -3.78 0.55 15.33
CA GLY A 164 -3.81 1.02 16.70
C GLY A 164 -3.23 0.02 17.70
N ALA A 165 -3.60 -1.26 17.58
CA ALA A 165 -3.12 -2.32 18.44
C ALA A 165 -1.59 -2.51 18.34
N LEU A 166 -1.04 -2.54 17.13
CA LEU A 166 0.40 -2.71 16.88
C LEU A 166 1.22 -1.45 17.18
N THR A 167 0.63 -0.26 17.01
CA THR A 167 1.32 1.01 17.29
C THR A 167 1.42 1.28 18.79
N LEU A 168 0.35 1.04 19.54
CA LEU A 168 0.22 1.41 20.94
C LEU A 168 0.32 0.22 21.91
N GLY A 169 0.41 -1.01 21.39
CA GLY A 169 0.49 -2.22 22.21
C GLY A 169 -0.83 -2.59 22.90
N TRP A 170 -1.99 -2.29 22.29
CA TRP A 170 -3.29 -2.62 22.87
C TRP A 170 -3.59 -4.13 22.80
N ALA A 171 -4.41 -4.60 23.71
CA ALA A 171 -4.92 -5.97 23.76
C ALA A 171 -3.83 -7.06 23.79
N GLY A 172 -2.63 -6.74 24.31
CA GLY A 172 -1.52 -7.70 24.43
C GLY A 172 -0.69 -7.87 23.13
N PHE A 173 -0.95 -7.06 22.12
CA PHE A 173 -0.11 -7.03 20.91
C PHE A 173 1.25 -6.39 21.20
N PRO A 174 2.31 -6.80 20.46
CA PRO A 174 3.62 -6.17 20.59
C PRO A 174 3.54 -4.69 20.20
N ASN A 175 4.17 -3.82 21.01
CA ASN A 175 4.28 -2.41 20.67
C ASN A 175 5.39 -2.23 19.63
N LEU A 176 5.01 -2.06 18.37
CA LEU A 176 5.92 -1.83 17.24
C LEU A 176 6.19 -0.33 17.00
N GLY A 177 5.56 0.53 17.80
CA GLY A 177 5.71 1.97 17.66
C GLY A 177 5.36 2.47 16.26
N VAL A 178 6.23 3.27 15.66
CA VAL A 178 6.02 3.85 14.32
C VAL A 178 5.88 2.80 13.21
N ALA A 179 6.41 1.59 13.36
CA ALA A 179 6.27 0.51 12.39
C ALA A 179 4.90 -0.21 12.46
N GLY A 180 4.09 0.06 13.50
CA GLY A 180 2.77 -0.54 13.70
C GLY A 180 1.83 -0.41 12.49
N PRO A 181 1.60 0.80 11.94
CA PRO A 181 0.75 0.98 10.77
C PRO A 181 1.26 0.23 9.54
N ALA A 182 2.58 0.19 9.32
CA ALA A 182 3.17 -0.57 8.21
C ALA A 182 2.90 -2.07 8.35
N ALA A 183 3.08 -2.63 9.56
CA ALA A 183 2.79 -4.03 9.83
C ALA A 183 1.29 -4.33 9.67
N ALA A 184 0.41 -3.45 10.13
CA ALA A 184 -1.03 -3.59 9.95
C ALA A 184 -1.42 -3.61 8.47
N ALA A 185 -0.85 -2.73 7.65
CA ALA A 185 -1.11 -2.66 6.22
C ALA A 185 -0.62 -3.89 5.43
N VAL A 186 0.41 -4.58 5.94
CA VAL A 186 0.92 -5.82 5.33
C VAL A 186 0.09 -7.04 5.71
N ILE A 187 -0.49 -7.05 6.92
CA ILE A 187 -1.23 -8.20 7.48
C ILE A 187 -2.70 -8.17 7.07
N SER A 188 -3.31 -6.98 6.89
CA SER A 188 -4.72 -6.81 6.52
C SER A 188 -4.99 -7.08 5.05
#